data_74e75b1ef48ebd11b74832d985bdaa5f
#
_entry.id   74e75b1ef48ebd11b74832d985bdaa5f
#
_cell.length_a   1.000
_cell.length_b   1.000
_cell.length_c   1.000
_cell.angle_alpha   90.00
_cell.angle_beta   90.00
_cell.angle_gamma   90.00
#
_symmetry.space_group_name_H-M   'P 1'
#
loop_
_entity.id
_entity.type
_entity.pdbx_description
1 polymer ?
#
loop_
_entity_poly.entity_id
_entity_poly.type
_entity_poly.pdbx_seq_one_letter_code
_entity_poly.pdbx_strand_id
1 'polypeptide(L)'
;MSILTSVSPILKRDSLYREDLNSLFRGDILAIRIKQYISAEESSELSQKIIKAAGFDHYSIAKELGIFRTGMSFFETTGNPMQRGKYHVQAISAAHEIRRICSPFLSPLDLFHLNLEEVWPQGAHIEKIHGMKMQPGTIRMFRGDMENTLPPHQDILRREAPQSSRALSMKTQLAANIYLRTPQEGGELELWDIQLTDEEFEEFRNHTHDFIDRDKLPGKSYKIKPETGELILFQSPKVHTVHPCSGDVRMAMSCFVGYYGGNEALTYWI
;
A
#
# COMPACT_ATOMS: atom_id res chain seq x y z
N MET A 1 14.41 -27.90 27.27
CA MET A 1 13.57 -27.84 26.06
C MET A 1 12.79 -26.53 26.13
N SER A 2 13.30 -25.49 25.52
CA SER A 2 12.66 -24.17 25.49
C SER A 2 11.51 -24.25 24.47
N ILE A 3 10.28 -24.07 24.94
CA ILE A 3 9.10 -23.94 24.07
C ILE A 3 9.26 -22.58 23.39
N LEU A 4 9.80 -22.57 22.16
CA LEU A 4 9.71 -21.44 21.26
C LEU A 4 8.22 -21.27 20.94
N THR A 5 7.54 -20.38 21.67
CA THR A 5 6.23 -19.89 21.28
C THR A 5 6.42 -19.24 19.90
N SER A 6 5.90 -19.88 18.87
CA SER A 6 5.91 -19.30 17.50
C SER A 6 5.13 -17.99 17.56
N VAL A 7 5.87 -16.88 17.49
CA VAL A 7 5.26 -15.56 17.37
C VAL A 7 4.42 -15.57 16.08
N SER A 8 3.18 -15.15 16.18
CA SER A 8 2.33 -15.02 14.98
C SER A 8 3.00 -14.05 13.99
N PRO A 9 3.18 -14.43 12.72
CA PRO A 9 3.79 -13.55 11.75
C PRO A 9 2.93 -12.29 11.46
N ILE A 10 1.69 -12.28 11.95
CA ILE A 10 0.75 -11.16 11.83
C ILE A 10 0.46 -10.63 13.23
N LEU A 11 0.93 -9.42 13.48
CA LEU A 11 0.82 -8.76 14.77
C LEU A 11 -0.49 -7.95 14.83
N LYS A 12 -1.26 -8.08 15.91
CA LYS A 12 -2.47 -7.27 16.17
C LYS A 12 -2.17 -6.24 17.23
N ARG A 13 -2.57 -4.99 16.98
CA ARG A 13 -2.32 -3.84 17.85
C ARG A 13 -3.55 -2.94 17.91
N ASP A 14 -3.59 -2.08 18.91
CA ASP A 14 -4.53 -0.96 19.10
C ASP A 14 -3.98 0.37 18.59
N SER A 15 -2.65 0.47 18.50
CA SER A 15 -1.94 1.66 18.03
C SER A 15 -0.66 1.31 17.29
N LEU A 16 -0.05 2.29 16.63
CA LEU A 16 1.24 2.16 15.97
C LEU A 16 2.37 2.36 16.98
N TYR A 17 3.32 1.41 17.02
CA TYR A 17 4.48 1.46 17.90
C TYR A 17 5.78 1.37 17.10
N ARG A 18 6.80 2.09 17.54
CA ARG A 18 8.13 2.10 16.91
C ARG A 18 8.77 0.71 16.85
N GLU A 19 8.63 -0.06 17.95
CA GLU A 19 9.19 -1.41 18.07
C GLU A 19 8.58 -2.36 17.03
N ASP A 20 7.28 -2.24 16.79
CA ASP A 20 6.56 -3.04 15.80
C ASP A 20 6.97 -2.67 14.38
N LEU A 21 7.14 -1.36 14.10
CA LEU A 21 7.70 -0.89 12.82
C LEU A 21 9.11 -1.43 12.60
N ASN A 22 9.97 -1.39 13.62
CA ASN A 22 11.31 -1.97 13.54
C ASN A 22 11.28 -3.47 13.24
N SER A 23 10.38 -4.22 13.89
CA SER A 23 10.22 -5.66 13.65
C SER A 23 9.72 -5.92 12.22
N LEU A 24 8.82 -5.08 11.72
CA LEU A 24 8.35 -5.19 10.35
C LEU A 24 9.45 -4.83 9.33
N PHE A 25 10.23 -3.76 9.57
CA PHE A 25 11.37 -3.40 8.71
C PHE A 25 12.46 -4.47 8.65
N ARG A 26 12.71 -5.19 9.74
CA ARG A 26 13.67 -6.31 9.77
C ARG A 26 13.12 -7.59 9.15
N GLY A 27 11.80 -7.68 8.97
CA GLY A 27 11.14 -8.89 8.49
C GLY A 27 10.91 -9.96 9.57
N ASP A 28 10.99 -9.59 10.86
CA ASP A 28 10.68 -10.47 11.99
C ASP A 28 9.18 -10.85 12.00
N ILE A 29 8.35 -9.99 11.43
CA ILE A 29 6.89 -10.18 11.25
C ILE A 29 6.50 -9.84 9.80
N LEU A 30 5.38 -10.37 9.33
CA LEU A 30 4.86 -10.12 7.97
C LEU A 30 3.93 -8.93 7.88
N ALA A 31 3.10 -8.71 8.91
CA ALA A 31 2.14 -7.62 8.92
C ALA A 31 1.83 -7.14 10.34
N ILE A 32 1.43 -5.87 10.42
CA ILE A 32 0.81 -5.24 11.59
C ILE A 32 -0.63 -4.92 11.21
N ARG A 33 -1.57 -5.27 12.10
CA ARG A 33 -2.99 -4.97 11.98
C ARG A 33 -3.42 -4.10 13.15
N ILE A 34 -3.96 -2.92 12.86
CA ILE A 34 -4.53 -2.00 13.85
C ILE A 34 -6.03 -1.90 13.58
N LYS A 35 -6.82 -2.60 14.41
CA LYS A 35 -8.28 -2.58 14.29
C LYS A 35 -8.83 -1.26 14.79
N GLN A 36 -9.95 -0.82 14.19
CA GLN A 36 -10.61 0.43 14.56
C GLN A 36 -9.65 1.64 14.54
N TYR A 37 -8.71 1.64 13.58
CA TYR A 37 -7.82 2.77 13.35
C TYR A 37 -8.60 4.06 13.05
N ILE A 38 -9.71 3.94 12.34
CA ILE A 38 -10.78 4.92 12.23
C ILE A 38 -12.12 4.25 12.61
N SER A 39 -13.09 5.02 13.08
CA SER A 39 -14.38 4.47 13.47
C SER A 39 -15.17 3.91 12.29
N ALA A 40 -16.09 2.99 12.57
CA ALA A 40 -16.98 2.43 11.54
C ALA A 40 -17.90 3.51 10.95
N GLU A 41 -18.35 4.46 11.76
CA GLU A 41 -19.18 5.60 11.33
C GLU A 41 -18.40 6.51 10.36
N GLU A 42 -17.20 6.93 10.75
CA GLU A 42 -16.32 7.73 9.89
C GLU A 42 -16.00 7.01 8.59
N SER A 43 -15.65 5.72 8.64
CA SER A 43 -15.39 4.89 7.46
C SER A 43 -16.59 4.85 6.51
N SER A 44 -17.80 4.67 7.06
CA SER A 44 -19.05 4.66 6.30
C SER A 44 -19.31 5.99 5.60
N GLU A 45 -19.18 7.10 6.34
CA GLU A 45 -19.41 8.44 5.80
C GLU A 45 -18.37 8.78 4.72
N LEU A 46 -17.08 8.52 4.97
CA LEU A 46 -16.02 8.75 4.00
C LEU A 46 -16.22 7.92 2.74
N SER A 47 -16.54 6.63 2.88
CA SER A 47 -16.77 5.77 1.71
C SER A 47 -17.94 6.27 0.84
N GLN A 48 -19.01 6.77 1.44
CA GLN A 48 -20.14 7.35 0.70
C GLN A 48 -19.75 8.65 -0.03
N LYS A 49 -18.98 9.52 0.62
CA LYS A 49 -18.47 10.76 0.00
C LYS A 49 -17.56 10.44 -1.19
N ILE A 50 -16.67 9.46 -1.03
CA ILE A 50 -15.76 9.02 -2.08
C ILE A 50 -16.54 8.47 -3.29
N ILE A 51 -17.52 7.60 -3.07
CA ILE A 51 -18.34 7.03 -4.16
C ILE A 51 -19.10 8.14 -4.91
N LYS A 52 -19.55 9.18 -4.22
CA LYS A 52 -20.28 10.32 -4.83
C LYS A 52 -19.35 11.32 -5.53
N ALA A 53 -18.08 11.36 -5.16
CA ALA A 53 -17.12 12.27 -5.80
C ALA A 53 -16.85 11.81 -7.24
N ALA A 54 -17.07 12.69 -8.21
CA ALA A 54 -16.64 12.46 -9.57
C ALA A 54 -15.11 12.54 -9.65
N GLY A 55 -14.43 11.64 -10.36
CA GLY A 55 -12.99 11.78 -10.62
C GLY A 55 -12.14 10.54 -10.34
N PHE A 56 -12.72 9.36 -10.32
CA PHE A 56 -11.94 8.13 -10.30
C PHE A 56 -11.45 7.77 -11.71
N ASP A 57 -10.12 7.72 -11.86
CA ASP A 57 -9.49 7.17 -13.05
C ASP A 57 -9.22 5.67 -12.89
N HIS A 58 -9.30 4.92 -13.99
CA HIS A 58 -8.84 3.54 -14.00
C HIS A 58 -7.31 3.47 -13.92
N TYR A 59 -6.78 2.41 -13.34
CA TYR A 59 -5.38 2.06 -13.54
C TYR A 59 -5.09 1.92 -15.03
N SER A 60 -4.07 2.63 -15.51
CA SER A 60 -3.73 2.63 -16.94
C SER A 60 -3.30 1.25 -17.46
N ILE A 61 -2.74 0.40 -16.59
CA ILE A 61 -2.20 -0.92 -16.92
C ILE A 61 -3.27 -2.02 -16.80
N ALA A 62 -4.38 -1.75 -16.10
CA ALA A 62 -5.34 -2.79 -15.72
C ALA A 62 -6.79 -2.29 -15.75
N LYS A 63 -7.19 -1.61 -16.84
CA LYS A 63 -8.59 -1.20 -17.03
C LYS A 63 -9.57 -2.36 -16.88
N GLU A 64 -9.15 -3.54 -17.29
CA GLU A 64 -9.94 -4.78 -17.25
C GLU A 64 -10.12 -5.31 -15.81
N LEU A 65 -9.24 -4.93 -14.88
CA LEU A 65 -9.30 -5.38 -13.48
C LEU A 65 -10.34 -4.62 -12.64
N GLY A 66 -11.01 -3.60 -13.18
CA GLY A 66 -12.02 -2.84 -12.43
C GLY A 66 -11.50 -2.12 -11.20
N ILE A 67 -10.23 -1.75 -11.21
CA ILE A 67 -9.58 -1.02 -10.12
C ILE A 67 -9.61 0.48 -10.44
N PHE A 68 -10.20 1.26 -9.55
CA PHE A 68 -10.27 2.72 -9.64
C PHE A 68 -9.35 3.35 -8.59
N ARG A 69 -8.80 4.51 -8.90
CA ARG A 69 -7.94 5.27 -7.98
C ARG A 69 -8.09 6.78 -8.14
N THR A 70 -7.66 7.51 -7.13
CA THR A 70 -7.48 8.97 -7.21
C THR A 70 -6.00 9.31 -7.44
N GLY A 71 -5.71 10.22 -8.36
CA GLY A 71 -4.34 10.57 -8.73
C GLY A 71 -3.65 9.44 -9.51
N MET A 72 -2.33 9.38 -9.47
CA MET A 72 -1.48 8.42 -10.19
C MET A 72 -0.53 7.73 -9.22
N SER A 73 -0.32 6.43 -9.34
CA SER A 73 0.74 5.73 -8.61
C SER A 73 2.07 5.85 -9.36
N PHE A 74 3.17 5.94 -8.63
CA PHE A 74 4.49 6.19 -9.22
C PHE A 74 4.93 5.08 -10.19
N PHE A 75 4.60 3.82 -9.90
CA PHE A 75 4.93 2.70 -10.77
C PHE A 75 4.40 2.86 -12.20
N GLU A 76 3.26 3.54 -12.40
CA GLU A 76 2.68 3.82 -13.72
C GLU A 76 3.56 4.74 -14.58
N THR A 77 4.57 5.36 -13.99
CA THR A 77 5.52 6.24 -14.66
C THR A 77 6.77 5.50 -15.14
N THR A 78 6.91 4.21 -14.81
CA THR A 78 8.10 3.41 -15.11
C THR A 78 8.36 3.39 -16.61
N GLY A 79 9.57 3.75 -17.01
CA GLY A 79 9.95 3.83 -18.42
C GLY A 79 9.32 4.98 -19.23
N ASN A 80 8.47 5.83 -18.61
CA ASN A 80 7.77 6.92 -19.32
C ASN A 80 8.01 8.29 -18.66
N PRO A 81 8.99 9.09 -19.14
CA PRO A 81 9.32 10.41 -18.60
C PRO A 81 8.16 11.40 -18.63
N MET A 82 7.29 11.32 -19.65
CA MET A 82 6.14 12.23 -19.78
C MET A 82 5.11 11.94 -18.66
N GLN A 83 4.81 10.66 -18.40
CA GLN A 83 3.92 10.27 -17.29
C GLN A 83 4.53 10.65 -15.95
N ARG A 84 5.86 10.51 -15.80
CA ARG A 84 6.57 10.95 -14.59
C ARG A 84 6.42 12.45 -14.35
N GLY A 85 6.55 13.27 -15.40
CA GLY A 85 6.28 14.71 -15.31
C GLY A 85 4.85 15.01 -14.86
N LYS A 86 3.85 14.35 -15.46
CA LYS A 86 2.43 14.48 -15.06
C LYS A 86 2.20 14.09 -13.61
N TYR A 87 2.76 12.96 -13.16
CA TYR A 87 2.67 12.50 -11.78
C TYR A 87 3.12 13.58 -10.79
N HIS A 88 4.31 14.15 -10.97
CA HIS A 88 4.83 15.16 -10.04
C HIS A 88 4.02 16.46 -10.08
N VAL A 89 3.52 16.87 -11.25
CA VAL A 89 2.66 18.05 -11.38
C VAL A 89 1.34 17.86 -10.64
N GLN A 90 0.77 16.67 -10.69
CA GLN A 90 -0.53 16.36 -10.07
C GLN A 90 -0.45 15.94 -8.58
N ALA A 91 0.74 15.59 -8.08
CA ALA A 91 0.93 15.00 -6.76
C ALA A 91 0.28 15.81 -5.62
N ILE A 92 0.45 17.14 -5.62
CA ILE A 92 -0.10 18.00 -4.57
C ILE A 92 -1.61 18.24 -4.77
N SER A 93 -2.07 18.41 -6.01
CA SER A 93 -3.51 18.59 -6.28
C SER A 93 -4.31 17.33 -5.94
N ALA A 94 -3.76 16.14 -6.18
CA ALA A 94 -4.38 14.87 -5.78
C ALA A 94 -4.51 14.77 -4.25
N ALA A 95 -3.49 15.19 -3.49
CA ALA A 95 -3.57 15.26 -2.03
C ALA A 95 -4.65 16.23 -1.54
N HIS A 96 -4.74 17.41 -2.16
CA HIS A 96 -5.79 18.39 -1.83
C HIS A 96 -7.18 17.85 -2.15
N GLU A 97 -7.35 17.13 -3.24
CA GLU A 97 -8.62 16.51 -3.62
C GLU A 97 -9.06 15.46 -2.59
N ILE A 98 -8.14 14.60 -2.13
CA ILE A 98 -8.43 13.63 -1.06
C ILE A 98 -8.90 14.36 0.22
N ARG A 99 -8.20 15.42 0.65
CA ARG A 99 -8.57 16.23 1.80
C ARG A 99 -9.93 16.89 1.63
N ARG A 100 -10.21 17.42 0.44
CA ARG A 100 -11.52 18.05 0.11
C ARG A 100 -12.67 17.04 0.24
N ILE A 101 -12.46 15.81 -0.25
CA ILE A 101 -13.46 14.74 -0.15
C ILE A 101 -13.67 14.36 1.33
N CYS A 102 -12.61 14.26 2.12
CA CYS A 102 -12.69 13.87 3.52
C CYS A 102 -13.32 14.96 4.42
N SER A 103 -13.27 16.23 4.01
CA SER A 103 -13.79 17.33 4.85
C SER A 103 -15.24 17.08 5.31
N PRO A 104 -15.61 17.36 6.61
CA PRO A 104 -14.79 18.06 7.61
C PRO A 104 -13.83 17.18 8.42
N PHE A 105 -13.75 15.88 8.16
CA PHE A 105 -12.84 14.98 8.85
C PHE A 105 -11.40 15.19 8.40
N LEU A 106 -10.46 14.87 9.29
CA LEU A 106 -9.07 14.67 8.91
C LEU A 106 -9.00 13.47 7.95
N SER A 107 -8.23 13.61 6.86
CA SER A 107 -8.00 12.45 5.98
C SER A 107 -7.32 11.32 6.75
N PRO A 108 -7.80 10.06 6.68
CA PRO A 108 -7.12 8.91 7.28
C PRO A 108 -5.65 8.77 6.88
N LEU A 109 -5.28 9.22 5.66
CA LEU A 109 -3.89 9.31 5.24
C LEU A 109 -3.12 10.37 6.05
N ASP A 110 -3.68 11.56 6.24
CA ASP A 110 -3.02 12.59 7.04
C ASP A 110 -2.89 12.17 8.51
N LEU A 111 -3.90 11.48 9.07
CA LEU A 111 -3.81 10.87 10.40
C LEU A 111 -2.66 9.87 10.48
N PHE A 112 -2.53 9.01 9.47
CA PHE A 112 -1.45 8.03 9.42
C PHE A 112 -0.07 8.69 9.30
N HIS A 113 0.06 9.74 8.48
CA HIS A 113 1.30 10.49 8.34
C HIS A 113 1.70 11.17 9.67
N LEU A 114 0.74 11.74 10.41
CA LEU A 114 0.97 12.30 11.74
C LEU A 114 1.41 11.22 12.73
N ASN A 115 0.78 10.04 12.72
CA ASN A 115 1.20 8.95 13.59
C ASN A 115 2.62 8.46 13.27
N LEU A 116 3.02 8.41 11.99
CA LEU A 116 4.41 8.12 11.62
C LEU A 116 5.37 9.18 12.16
N GLU A 117 5.02 10.47 12.04
CA GLU A 117 5.79 11.59 12.57
C GLU A 117 5.99 11.48 14.10
N GLU A 118 4.93 11.11 14.82
CA GLU A 118 4.95 11.00 16.28
C GLU A 118 5.77 9.80 16.79
N VAL A 119 5.59 8.62 16.14
CA VAL A 119 6.23 7.39 16.64
C VAL A 119 7.67 7.22 16.20
N TRP A 120 8.09 7.91 15.12
CA TRP A 120 9.44 7.79 14.60
C TRP A 120 10.32 8.96 15.06
N PRO A 121 11.46 8.73 15.75
CA PRO A 121 12.24 9.80 16.37
C PRO A 121 12.77 10.86 15.41
N GLN A 122 12.97 10.52 14.14
CA GLN A 122 13.41 11.44 13.08
C GLN A 122 12.24 11.98 12.28
N GLY A 123 11.00 11.67 12.72
CA GLY A 123 9.78 12.07 12.04
C GLY A 123 9.54 11.37 10.72
N ALA A 124 8.58 11.89 9.94
CA ALA A 124 8.20 11.37 8.64
C ALA A 124 7.86 12.50 7.66
N HIS A 125 8.16 12.35 6.39
CA HIS A 125 7.83 13.37 5.38
C HIS A 125 7.55 12.76 4.00
N ILE A 126 6.97 13.57 3.11
CA ILE A 126 6.73 13.16 1.71
C ILE A 126 8.06 12.82 1.03
N GLU A 127 8.11 11.66 0.35
CA GLU A 127 9.26 11.23 -0.43
C GLU A 127 9.50 12.18 -1.61
N LYS A 128 10.78 12.26 -2.01
CA LYS A 128 11.23 13.07 -3.15
C LYS A 128 12.12 12.23 -4.06
N ILE A 129 11.75 12.13 -5.32
CA ILE A 129 12.59 11.54 -6.35
C ILE A 129 13.06 12.66 -7.30
N HIS A 130 14.38 12.73 -7.53
CA HIS A 130 15.02 13.82 -8.29
C HIS A 130 14.64 15.22 -7.77
N GLY A 131 14.51 15.38 -6.44
CA GLY A 131 14.13 16.63 -5.78
C GLY A 131 12.65 17.01 -5.87
N MET A 132 11.85 16.27 -6.63
CA MET A 132 10.43 16.51 -6.78
C MET A 132 9.61 15.68 -5.79
N LYS A 133 8.64 16.33 -5.11
CA LYS A 133 7.73 15.65 -4.18
C LYS A 133 6.89 14.62 -4.91
N MET A 134 6.70 13.48 -4.27
CA MET A 134 5.80 12.43 -4.72
C MET A 134 4.38 12.64 -4.18
N GLN A 135 3.39 11.96 -4.75
CA GLN A 135 2.02 11.97 -4.25
C GLN A 135 1.98 11.24 -2.90
N PRO A 136 1.43 11.83 -1.82
CA PRO A 136 1.53 11.26 -0.47
C PRO A 136 0.65 10.04 -0.22
N GLY A 137 -0.29 9.75 -1.10
CA GLY A 137 -1.18 8.60 -1.00
C GLY A 137 -2.30 8.66 -2.01
N THR A 138 -3.16 7.63 -2.02
CA THR A 138 -4.26 7.46 -2.97
C THR A 138 -5.46 6.81 -2.30
N ILE A 139 -6.63 6.92 -2.92
CA ILE A 139 -7.79 6.09 -2.65
C ILE A 139 -7.84 5.03 -3.74
N ARG A 140 -7.97 3.75 -3.37
CA ARG A 140 -8.17 2.63 -4.29
C ARG A 140 -9.53 2.00 -4.04
N MET A 141 -10.26 1.73 -5.12
CA MET A 141 -11.56 1.07 -5.06
C MET A 141 -11.60 -0.09 -6.05
N PHE A 142 -11.96 -1.26 -5.55
CA PHE A 142 -12.22 -2.47 -6.31
C PHE A 142 -13.72 -2.69 -6.32
N ARG A 143 -14.31 -2.81 -7.49
CA ARG A 143 -15.76 -3.06 -7.61
C ARG A 143 -16.04 -4.56 -7.49
N GLY A 144 -17.04 -4.91 -6.70
CA GLY A 144 -17.43 -6.30 -6.49
C GLY A 144 -18.21 -6.97 -7.64
N ASP A 145 -18.46 -6.25 -8.73
CA ASP A 145 -19.16 -6.74 -9.93
C ASP A 145 -18.18 -7.08 -11.08
N MET A 146 -16.87 -7.05 -10.84
CA MET A 146 -15.83 -7.33 -11.83
C MET A 146 -14.87 -8.40 -11.30
N GLU A 147 -14.26 -9.16 -12.18
CA GLU A 147 -13.17 -10.10 -11.84
C GLU A 147 -11.90 -9.31 -11.48
N ASN A 148 -11.98 -8.54 -10.40
CA ASN A 148 -10.89 -7.70 -9.94
C ASN A 148 -9.99 -8.47 -8.98
N THR A 149 -8.91 -8.96 -9.50
CA THR A 149 -7.80 -9.46 -8.69
C THR A 149 -6.58 -8.60 -8.98
N LEU A 150 -5.79 -8.33 -7.98
CA LEU A 150 -4.44 -7.83 -8.19
C LEU A 150 -3.50 -9.04 -8.04
N PRO A 151 -2.99 -9.62 -9.13
CA PRO A 151 -2.20 -10.85 -9.10
C PRO A 151 -0.95 -10.72 -8.22
N PRO A 152 -0.27 -11.82 -7.87
CA PRO A 152 0.95 -11.76 -7.06
C PRO A 152 2.00 -10.85 -7.68
N HIS A 153 2.51 -9.92 -6.88
CA HIS A 153 3.48 -8.89 -7.30
C HIS A 153 4.34 -8.43 -6.12
N GLN A 154 5.30 -7.59 -6.43
CA GLN A 154 6.16 -6.88 -5.48
C GLN A 154 6.18 -5.41 -5.86
N ASP A 155 5.99 -4.52 -4.88
CA ASP A 155 6.20 -3.09 -5.07
C ASP A 155 7.59 -2.71 -4.56
N ILE A 156 8.45 -2.20 -5.44
CA ILE A 156 9.84 -1.89 -5.12
C ILE A 156 10.28 -0.60 -5.83
N LEU A 157 10.40 0.49 -5.07
CA LEU A 157 10.70 1.82 -5.61
C LEU A 157 12.00 1.85 -6.44
N ARG A 158 13.02 1.07 -6.08
CA ARG A 158 14.29 1.03 -6.85
C ARG A 158 14.10 0.48 -8.26
N ARG A 159 13.11 -0.41 -8.51
CA ARG A 159 12.76 -0.90 -9.85
C ARG A 159 12.04 0.17 -10.67
N GLU A 160 11.26 1.01 -10.02
CA GLU A 160 10.49 2.08 -10.65
C GLU A 160 11.36 3.33 -10.94
N ALA A 161 12.40 3.55 -10.12
CA ALA A 161 13.34 4.67 -10.25
C ALA A 161 14.82 4.22 -10.18
N PRO A 162 15.28 3.36 -11.11
CA PRO A 162 16.62 2.76 -11.03
C PRO A 162 17.77 3.79 -11.20
N GLN A 163 17.47 4.99 -11.69
CA GLN A 163 18.45 6.08 -11.84
C GLN A 163 18.50 7.00 -10.60
N SER A 164 17.67 6.76 -9.59
CA SER A 164 17.61 7.59 -8.39
C SER A 164 18.49 7.01 -7.28
N SER A 165 19.56 7.72 -6.91
CA SER A 165 20.38 7.36 -5.76
C SER A 165 19.54 7.28 -4.47
N ARG A 166 18.51 8.11 -4.36
CA ARG A 166 17.56 8.08 -3.25
C ARG A 166 16.79 6.75 -3.20
N ALA A 167 16.21 6.32 -4.31
CA ALA A 167 15.50 5.03 -4.39
C ALA A 167 16.44 3.84 -4.15
N LEU A 168 17.67 3.91 -4.66
CA LEU A 168 18.69 2.86 -4.48
C LEU A 168 19.20 2.76 -3.03
N SER A 169 19.18 3.86 -2.26
CA SER A 169 19.60 3.88 -0.85
C SER A 169 18.53 3.40 0.13
N MET A 170 17.28 3.22 -0.32
CA MET A 170 16.20 2.72 0.51
C MET A 170 16.47 1.28 0.95
N LYS A 171 16.42 1.01 2.26
CA LYS A 171 16.68 -0.33 2.82
C LYS A 171 15.48 -1.26 2.63
N THR A 172 14.29 -0.75 2.90
CA THR A 172 13.02 -1.44 2.67
C THR A 172 11.86 -0.45 2.62
N GLN A 173 10.69 -0.93 2.24
CA GLN A 173 9.46 -0.14 2.23
C GLN A 173 8.28 -0.98 2.72
N LEU A 174 7.27 -0.30 3.24
CA LEU A 174 6.00 -0.89 3.64
C LEU A 174 4.89 -0.39 2.73
N ALA A 175 3.86 -1.19 2.55
CA ALA A 175 2.55 -0.73 2.13
C ALA A 175 1.68 -0.53 3.37
N ALA A 176 0.97 0.59 3.43
CA ALA A 176 -0.03 0.91 4.43
C ALA A 176 -1.40 1.05 3.75
N ASN A 177 -2.39 0.31 4.22
CA ASN A 177 -3.76 0.34 3.70
C ASN A 177 -4.74 0.58 4.84
N ILE A 178 -5.51 1.66 4.77
CA ILE A 178 -6.60 1.99 5.69
C ILE A 178 -7.90 1.65 4.99
N TYR A 179 -8.62 0.66 5.49
CA TYR A 179 -9.80 0.11 4.83
C TYR A 179 -11.06 0.89 5.22
N LEU A 180 -11.63 1.61 4.25
CA LEU A 180 -12.87 2.36 4.45
C LEU A 180 -14.12 1.52 4.24
N ARG A 181 -14.03 0.51 3.38
CA ARG A 181 -15.12 -0.43 3.08
C ARG A 181 -14.54 -1.76 2.65
N THR A 182 -15.12 -2.83 3.17
CA THR A 182 -14.69 -4.19 2.87
C THR A 182 -15.86 -4.99 2.30
N PRO A 183 -15.63 -5.85 1.28
CA PRO A 183 -16.66 -6.68 0.70
C PRO A 183 -17.08 -7.79 1.65
N GLN A 184 -18.29 -8.32 1.45
CA GLN A 184 -18.76 -9.48 2.22
C GLN A 184 -17.92 -10.72 1.91
N GLU A 185 -17.64 -10.96 0.63
CA GLU A 185 -16.87 -12.10 0.16
C GLU A 185 -15.62 -11.66 -0.60
N GLY A 186 -14.53 -12.40 -0.43
CA GLY A 186 -13.27 -12.10 -1.09
C GLY A 186 -12.56 -10.86 -0.56
N GLY A 187 -11.69 -10.28 -1.38
CA GLY A 187 -10.93 -9.07 -1.06
C GLY A 187 -9.83 -9.26 -0.01
N GLU A 188 -9.44 -10.51 0.28
CA GLU A 188 -8.34 -10.82 1.18
C GLU A 188 -7.02 -10.28 0.62
N LEU A 189 -6.18 -9.78 1.52
CA LEU A 189 -4.76 -9.59 1.29
C LEU A 189 -4.06 -10.91 1.59
N GLU A 190 -3.27 -11.41 0.64
CA GLU A 190 -2.45 -12.59 0.85
C GLU A 190 -0.97 -12.24 0.73
N LEU A 191 -0.17 -12.71 1.68
CA LEU A 191 1.23 -12.39 1.84
C LEU A 191 2.06 -13.67 1.85
N TRP A 192 3.19 -13.66 1.14
CA TRP A 192 4.26 -14.67 1.24
C TRP A 192 5.46 -14.07 1.98
N ASP A 193 6.14 -14.88 2.79
CA ASP A 193 7.40 -14.47 3.42
C ASP A 193 8.57 -14.65 2.44
N ILE A 194 8.43 -14.08 1.25
CA ILE A 194 9.38 -14.21 0.14
C ILE A 194 9.54 -12.85 -0.52
N GLN A 195 10.78 -12.46 -0.72
CA GLN A 195 11.15 -11.36 -1.60
C GLN A 195 12.03 -11.94 -2.71
N LEU A 196 11.52 -11.92 -3.95
CA LEU A 196 12.26 -12.40 -5.12
C LEU A 196 13.34 -11.40 -5.51
N THR A 197 14.50 -11.90 -5.91
CA THR A 197 15.51 -11.13 -6.63
C THR A 197 14.98 -10.70 -8.00
N ASP A 198 15.73 -9.87 -8.72
CA ASP A 198 15.33 -9.47 -10.08
C ASP A 198 15.38 -10.64 -11.06
N GLU A 199 16.32 -11.57 -10.89
CA GLU A 199 16.45 -12.81 -11.67
C GLU A 199 15.29 -13.78 -11.38
N GLU A 200 14.97 -14.01 -10.10
CA GLU A 200 13.85 -14.86 -9.70
C GLU A 200 12.50 -14.26 -10.15
N PHE A 201 12.37 -12.92 -10.11
CA PHE A 201 11.18 -12.25 -10.62
C PHE A 201 10.97 -12.54 -12.10
N GLU A 202 12.01 -12.43 -12.94
CA GLU A 202 11.91 -12.74 -14.38
C GLU A 202 11.61 -14.24 -14.63
N GLU A 203 12.15 -15.16 -13.83
CA GLU A 203 11.84 -16.59 -13.91
C GLU A 203 10.38 -16.90 -13.53
N PHE A 204 9.88 -16.23 -12.50
CA PHE A 204 8.53 -16.48 -11.96
C PHE A 204 7.44 -15.64 -12.64
N ARG A 205 7.85 -14.70 -13.47
CA ARG A 205 6.95 -13.83 -14.20
C ARG A 205 6.01 -14.59 -15.11
N ASN A 206 4.77 -14.18 -15.13
CA ASN A 206 3.82 -14.58 -16.16
C ASN A 206 4.07 -13.74 -17.41
N HIS A 207 4.47 -14.35 -18.52
CA HIS A 207 4.83 -13.65 -19.75
C HIS A 207 3.70 -12.85 -20.40
N THR A 208 2.46 -13.01 -19.96
CA THR A 208 1.31 -12.24 -20.46
C THR A 208 1.12 -10.91 -19.71
N HIS A 209 1.61 -10.80 -18.48
CA HIS A 209 1.48 -9.61 -17.62
C HIS A 209 2.72 -9.48 -16.72
N ASP A 210 3.02 -8.27 -16.25
CA ASP A 210 4.14 -8.00 -15.33
C ASP A 210 3.87 -8.48 -13.88
N PHE A 211 3.17 -9.63 -13.75
CA PHE A 211 2.82 -10.25 -12.48
C PHE A 211 3.52 -11.60 -12.31
N ILE A 212 3.64 -12.03 -11.07
CA ILE A 212 4.24 -13.31 -10.71
C ILE A 212 3.21 -14.43 -10.92
N ASP A 213 3.65 -15.54 -11.50
CA ASP A 213 2.84 -16.75 -11.61
C ASP A 213 2.69 -17.38 -10.22
N ARG A 214 1.43 -17.46 -9.76
CA ARG A 214 1.10 -17.98 -8.43
C ARG A 214 1.59 -19.41 -8.24
N ASP A 215 1.49 -20.24 -9.26
CA ASP A 215 1.81 -21.68 -9.20
C ASP A 215 3.32 -21.95 -9.07
N LYS A 216 4.14 -20.94 -9.37
CA LYS A 216 5.60 -21.00 -9.18
C LYS A 216 6.04 -20.58 -7.77
N LEU A 217 5.17 -19.92 -6.99
CA LEU A 217 5.55 -19.41 -5.67
C LEU A 217 5.75 -20.53 -4.66
N PRO A 218 6.95 -20.66 -4.09
CA PRO A 218 7.21 -21.66 -3.06
C PRO A 218 6.65 -21.23 -1.69
N GLY A 219 6.49 -22.21 -0.83
CA GLY A 219 6.22 -21.96 0.59
C GLY A 219 4.76 -21.69 0.92
N LYS A 220 4.55 -21.19 2.14
CA LYS A 220 3.23 -20.92 2.71
C LYS A 220 2.89 -19.45 2.59
N SER A 221 1.66 -19.17 2.22
CA SER A 221 1.08 -17.82 2.27
C SER A 221 0.19 -17.62 3.51
N TYR A 222 -0.07 -16.36 3.81
CA TYR A 222 -0.93 -15.93 4.92
C TYR A 222 -2.01 -15.00 4.39
N LYS A 223 -3.27 -15.43 4.55
CA LYS A 223 -4.44 -14.63 4.12
C LYS A 223 -4.95 -13.78 5.27
N ILE A 224 -5.21 -12.52 4.98
CA ILE A 224 -5.79 -11.55 5.90
C ILE A 224 -7.09 -11.04 5.28
N LYS A 225 -8.22 -11.33 5.92
CA LYS A 225 -9.48 -10.64 5.61
C LYS A 225 -9.43 -9.29 6.31
N PRO A 226 -9.40 -8.16 5.57
CA PRO A 226 -9.43 -6.84 6.18
C PRO A 226 -10.80 -6.55 6.79
N GLU A 227 -10.80 -5.71 7.82
CA GLU A 227 -12.02 -5.19 8.45
C GLU A 227 -12.18 -3.69 8.13
N THR A 228 -13.41 -3.21 8.05
CA THR A 228 -13.68 -1.77 7.85
C THR A 228 -13.15 -0.98 9.06
N GLY A 229 -12.47 0.12 8.81
CA GLY A 229 -11.79 0.94 9.80
C GLY A 229 -10.39 0.45 10.20
N GLU A 230 -9.91 -0.67 9.62
CA GLU A 230 -8.61 -1.25 9.95
C GLU A 230 -7.47 -0.62 9.15
N LEU A 231 -6.32 -0.44 9.79
CA LEU A 231 -5.02 -0.18 9.14
C LEU A 231 -4.21 -1.47 9.10
N ILE A 232 -3.72 -1.83 7.91
CA ILE A 232 -2.79 -2.95 7.73
C ILE A 232 -1.49 -2.43 7.10
N LEU A 233 -0.35 -2.76 7.76
CA LEU A 233 0.99 -2.52 7.24
C LEU A 233 1.68 -3.84 6.95
N PHE A 234 2.42 -3.91 5.84
CA PHE A 234 3.24 -5.07 5.47
C PHE A 234 4.42 -4.65 4.59
N GLN A 235 5.46 -5.48 4.48
CA GLN A 235 6.58 -5.21 3.57
C GLN A 235 6.14 -5.41 2.12
N SER A 236 6.04 -4.33 1.35
CA SER A 236 5.62 -4.37 -0.06
C SER A 236 6.66 -4.99 -1.03
N PRO A 237 7.98 -5.05 -0.70
CA PRO A 237 8.92 -5.85 -1.47
C PRO A 237 8.72 -7.37 -1.36
N LYS A 238 7.99 -7.85 -0.35
CA LYS A 238 7.57 -9.27 -0.30
C LYS A 238 6.40 -9.51 -1.23
N VAL A 239 6.32 -10.73 -1.77
CA VAL A 239 5.24 -11.11 -2.69
C VAL A 239 3.89 -11.00 -1.99
N HIS A 240 2.95 -10.33 -2.65
CA HIS A 240 1.60 -10.16 -2.14
C HIS A 240 0.57 -10.08 -3.26
N THR A 241 -0.69 -10.34 -2.92
CA THR A 241 -1.82 -10.29 -3.85
C THR A 241 -3.10 -9.84 -3.14
N VAL A 242 -4.06 -9.33 -3.91
CA VAL A 242 -5.42 -9.06 -3.45
C VAL A 242 -6.38 -9.98 -4.18
N HIS A 243 -7.15 -10.76 -3.42
CA HIS A 243 -8.14 -11.67 -3.98
C HIS A 243 -9.33 -10.93 -4.59
N PRO A 244 -9.99 -11.54 -5.58
CA PRO A 244 -11.26 -11.03 -6.10
C PRO A 244 -12.26 -10.80 -4.97
N CYS A 245 -13.17 -9.87 -5.17
CA CYS A 245 -14.23 -9.60 -4.20
C CYS A 245 -15.59 -9.57 -4.90
N SER A 246 -16.65 -9.89 -4.15
CA SER A 246 -18.02 -9.85 -4.63
C SER A 246 -18.97 -9.21 -3.62
N GLY A 247 -20.12 -8.80 -4.10
CA GLY A 247 -21.24 -8.28 -3.32
C GLY A 247 -21.13 -6.80 -2.94
N ASP A 248 -19.93 -6.27 -2.71
CA ASP A 248 -19.70 -4.86 -2.38
C ASP A 248 -18.31 -4.39 -2.82
N VAL A 249 -18.07 -3.09 -2.77
CA VAL A 249 -16.78 -2.50 -3.10
C VAL A 249 -15.76 -2.76 -1.97
N ARG A 250 -14.51 -3.03 -2.35
CA ARG A 250 -13.37 -2.93 -1.45
C ARG A 250 -12.72 -1.57 -1.68
N MET A 251 -12.69 -0.76 -0.64
CA MET A 251 -12.12 0.59 -0.70
C MET A 251 -11.08 0.79 0.39
N ALA A 252 -9.92 1.28 0.01
CA ALA A 252 -8.85 1.62 0.94
C ALA A 252 -8.17 2.93 0.55
N MET A 253 -7.68 3.64 1.56
CA MET A 253 -6.66 4.68 1.40
C MET A 253 -5.29 4.06 1.60
N SER A 254 -4.36 4.32 0.68
CA SER A 254 -3.09 3.62 0.63
C SER A 254 -1.92 4.56 0.41
N CYS A 255 -0.79 4.25 1.05
CA CYS A 255 0.52 4.83 0.73
C CYS A 255 1.63 3.80 0.99
N PHE A 256 2.81 4.06 0.45
CA PHE A 256 4.04 3.40 0.85
C PHE A 256 4.76 4.18 1.94
N VAL A 257 5.55 3.46 2.75
CA VAL A 257 6.43 4.05 3.78
C VAL A 257 7.86 3.58 3.51
N GLY A 258 8.78 4.49 3.27
CA GLY A 258 10.18 4.21 3.00
C GLY A 258 11.03 4.26 4.26
N TYR A 259 11.92 3.27 4.39
CA TYR A 259 12.88 3.16 5.49
C TYR A 259 14.31 3.21 4.97
N TYR A 260 15.09 4.16 5.48
CA TYR A 260 16.49 4.40 5.11
C TYR A 260 17.47 4.02 6.23
N GLY A 261 16.95 3.74 7.41
CA GLY A 261 17.70 3.41 8.62
C GLY A 261 17.16 4.13 9.84
N GLY A 262 17.55 3.65 11.03
CA GLY A 262 17.01 4.15 12.31
C GLY A 262 17.35 5.61 12.63
N ASN A 263 18.32 6.20 11.93
CA ASN A 263 18.76 7.60 12.10
C ASN A 263 18.22 8.55 11.03
N GLU A 264 17.39 8.03 10.11
CA GLU A 264 16.77 8.79 9.04
C GLU A 264 15.25 8.90 9.28
N ALA A 265 14.66 10.00 8.82
CA ALA A 265 13.21 10.14 8.83
C ALA A 265 12.56 9.08 7.92
N LEU A 266 11.37 8.61 8.30
CA LEU A 266 10.53 7.84 7.40
C LEU A 266 10.03 8.73 6.25
N THR A 267 9.74 8.11 5.12
CA THR A 267 9.12 8.83 4.00
C THR A 267 7.84 8.14 3.56
N TYR A 268 6.94 8.88 2.89
CA TYR A 268 5.71 8.28 2.39
C TYR A 268 5.36 8.81 0.99
N TRP A 269 4.78 7.92 0.17
CA TRP A 269 4.36 8.21 -1.22
C TRP A 269 3.36 7.16 -1.74
N ILE A 270 2.93 7.32 -3.01
CA ILE A 270 2.23 6.31 -3.79
C ILE A 270 2.68 6.33 -5.26
#